data_a5866e5f7e5e08bd1ad27f2da5961cbf
#
_entry.id   a5866e5f7e5e08bd1ad27f2da5961cbf
#
_cell.length_a   1.000
_cell.length_b   1.000
_cell.length_c   1.000
_cell.angle_alpha   90.00
_cell.angle_beta   90.00
_cell.angle_gamma   90.00
#
_symmetry.space_group_name_H-M   'P 1'
#
loop_
_entity.id
_entity.type
_entity.pdbx_description
1 polymer ?
#
loop_
_entity_poly.entity_id
_entity_poly.type
_entity_poly.pdbx_seq_one_letter_code
_entity_poly.pdbx_strand_id
1 'polypeptide(L)'
;MLFKETVQMAISALWANKMRSLLTMLGIIIGVGAVDSKWISIGMGVRKQVEDSIASLGSNMLIINASATKNAAGVRQAAGSNVRLKLDDAEAIKKKIKDVEYVSPQAQKKYQIVNGNQNWNTDVVGVIPDYMYIRSLSIANGTFITEKDVETRARVAVIGTTVASNLFGEENPVGKNIRINNDPFKVVGILESKGQSSVGQDQDDIVIVPLTTAMTRIMAIDYVQQISVQVTSADKMDSVQAEIENLMRQRHKITGDKEDDFTVRNLTSIMETMTSTSTMLTILLGSVAGISLLVGGIGIMNIMMVSVTERTREIGIRKALGATYNNIMFQFLIEAVFVGIIGGLIGVGVGVGLATAIAQFGGFTTVITIEPIIISFMFSVGISLFFGIYPARKAAKLDPIEALRYE
;
A
#
# COMPACT_ATOMS: atom_id res chain seq x y z
N MET A 1 3.21 48.47 14.63
CA MET A 1 4.56 48.55 15.24
C MET A 1 4.85 47.33 16.13
N LEU A 2 3.97 46.95 17.04
CA LEU A 2 4.15 45.79 17.95
C LEU A 2 4.52 44.44 17.31
N PHE A 3 3.94 44.06 16.15
CA PHE A 3 4.17 42.76 15.55
C PHE A 3 5.60 42.56 15.02
N LYS A 4 6.17 43.58 14.35
CA LYS A 4 7.53 43.52 13.81
C LYS A 4 8.59 43.44 14.94
N GLU A 5 8.37 44.14 16.01
CA GLU A 5 9.26 44.14 17.18
C GLU A 5 9.16 42.79 17.92
N THR A 6 7.96 42.21 18.05
CA THR A 6 7.76 40.91 18.67
C THR A 6 8.46 39.77 17.86
N VAL A 7 8.37 39.82 16.53
CA VAL A 7 9.08 38.89 15.66
C VAL A 7 10.60 39.02 15.76
N GLN A 8 11.12 40.25 15.78
CA GLN A 8 12.56 40.48 16.00
C GLN A 8 13.04 39.97 17.36
N MET A 9 12.25 40.18 18.40
CA MET A 9 12.55 39.64 19.75
C MET A 9 12.53 38.13 19.80
N ALA A 10 11.56 37.49 19.13
CA ALA A 10 11.51 36.01 19.01
C ALA A 10 12.75 35.45 18.34
N ILE A 11 13.18 36.04 17.23
CA ILE A 11 14.39 35.65 16.50
C ILE A 11 15.64 35.88 17.40
N SER A 12 15.77 37.01 18.08
CA SER A 12 16.92 37.28 18.94
C SER A 12 17.01 36.33 20.13
N ALA A 13 15.86 35.95 20.71
CA ALA A 13 15.80 34.97 21.80
C ALA A 13 16.25 33.56 21.33
N LEU A 14 15.89 33.16 20.12
CA LEU A 14 16.34 31.91 19.54
C LEU A 14 17.86 31.89 19.30
N TRP A 15 18.44 33.03 18.91
CA TRP A 15 19.88 33.15 18.65
C TRP A 15 20.71 33.28 19.94
N ALA A 16 20.16 33.79 21.01
CA ALA A 16 20.85 33.94 22.34
C ALA A 16 21.19 32.57 22.95
N ASN A 17 20.31 31.55 22.77
CA ASN A 17 20.47 30.19 23.33
C ASN A 17 20.45 29.11 22.23
N LYS A 18 21.35 29.18 21.25
CA LYS A 18 21.36 28.37 20.05
C LYS A 18 21.19 26.86 20.25
N MET A 19 21.95 26.26 21.19
CA MET A 19 21.92 24.81 21.44
C MET A 19 20.57 24.36 22.04
N ARG A 20 19.97 25.15 22.91
CA ARG A 20 18.69 24.82 23.52
C ARG A 20 17.55 24.98 22.52
N SER A 21 17.58 26.06 21.76
CA SER A 21 16.60 26.30 20.69
C SER A 21 16.66 25.22 19.61
N LEU A 22 17.87 24.79 19.24
CA LEU A 22 18.07 23.71 18.24
C LEU A 22 17.55 22.37 18.76
N LEU A 23 17.81 21.99 20.01
CA LEU A 23 17.31 20.77 20.63
C LEU A 23 15.78 20.73 20.74
N THR A 24 15.16 21.87 21.07
CA THR A 24 13.68 21.92 21.14
C THR A 24 13.02 21.96 19.80
N MET A 25 13.58 22.72 18.85
CA MET A 25 13.12 22.66 17.45
C MET A 25 13.30 21.27 16.86
N LEU A 26 14.37 20.54 17.23
CA LEU A 26 14.58 19.17 16.77
C LEU A 26 13.41 18.25 17.16
N GLY A 27 12.88 18.38 18.38
CA GLY A 27 11.69 17.62 18.81
C GLY A 27 10.46 17.92 17.94
N ILE A 28 10.24 19.20 17.61
CA ILE A 28 9.14 19.61 16.74
C ILE A 28 9.40 19.15 15.29
N ILE A 29 10.61 19.34 14.78
CA ILE A 29 11.02 18.94 13.43
C ILE A 29 10.85 17.43 13.26
N ILE A 30 11.31 16.63 14.21
CA ILE A 30 11.13 15.16 14.18
C ILE A 30 9.65 14.81 14.29
N GLY A 31 8.91 15.43 15.20
CA GLY A 31 7.49 15.18 15.39
C GLY A 31 6.67 15.50 14.15
N VAL A 32 6.85 16.71 13.59
CA VAL A 32 6.19 17.14 12.36
C VAL A 32 6.68 16.32 11.17
N GLY A 33 7.99 16.15 11.02
CA GLY A 33 8.57 15.36 9.93
C GLY A 33 8.15 13.88 9.95
N ALA A 34 7.94 13.30 11.13
CA ALA A 34 7.44 11.93 11.27
C ALA A 34 5.94 11.80 10.92
N VAL A 35 5.13 12.80 11.26
CA VAL A 35 3.70 12.83 10.89
C VAL A 35 3.51 13.19 9.43
N ASP A 36 4.27 14.18 8.94
CA ASP A 36 4.10 14.79 7.62
C ASP A 36 4.60 13.90 6.49
N SER A 37 5.66 13.16 6.76
CA SER A 37 6.23 12.39 5.68
C SER A 37 5.63 10.99 5.61
N LYS A 38 5.43 10.52 4.46
CA LYS A 38 5.45 9.14 3.99
C LYS A 38 4.93 8.00 4.87
N TRP A 39 5.03 8.05 6.21
CA TRP A 39 4.56 6.92 6.99
C TRP A 39 3.03 6.81 6.93
N ILE A 40 2.32 7.93 7.00
CA ILE A 40 0.87 7.97 6.72
C ILE A 40 0.62 7.81 5.21
N SER A 41 1.42 8.49 4.37
CA SER A 41 1.32 8.35 2.91
C SER A 41 1.81 6.99 2.40
N ILE A 42 2.80 6.35 3.03
CA ILE A 42 3.19 4.96 2.74
C ILE A 42 2.08 4.01 3.16
N GLY A 43 1.50 4.16 4.34
CA GLY A 43 0.36 3.34 4.78
C GLY A 43 -0.83 3.47 3.84
N MET A 44 -1.19 4.70 3.46
CA MET A 44 -2.25 4.97 2.47
C MET A 44 -1.84 4.55 1.05
N GLY A 45 -0.59 4.72 0.67
CA GLY A 45 -0.04 4.30 -0.62
C GLY A 45 -0.01 2.79 -0.76
N VAL A 46 0.45 2.05 0.26
CA VAL A 46 0.41 0.59 0.31
C VAL A 46 -1.04 0.10 0.29
N ARG A 47 -1.94 0.73 1.06
CA ARG A 47 -3.36 0.40 1.04
C ARG A 47 -3.96 0.60 -0.36
N LYS A 48 -3.75 1.76 -0.98
CA LYS A 48 -4.23 2.03 -2.33
C LYS A 48 -3.60 1.09 -3.35
N GLN A 49 -2.31 0.83 -3.24
CA GLN A 49 -1.58 -0.10 -4.08
C GLN A 49 -2.12 -1.53 -3.95
N VAL A 50 -2.49 -1.96 -2.74
CA VAL A 50 -3.13 -3.25 -2.49
C VAL A 50 -4.56 -3.23 -3.04
N GLU A 51 -5.35 -2.18 -2.81
CA GLU A 51 -6.70 -2.01 -3.37
C GLU A 51 -6.67 -2.07 -4.91
N ASP A 52 -5.75 -1.33 -5.55
CA ASP A 52 -5.57 -1.33 -7.01
C ASP A 52 -5.10 -2.70 -7.53
N SER A 53 -4.21 -3.39 -6.81
CA SER A 53 -3.76 -4.74 -7.17
C SER A 53 -4.89 -5.74 -7.16
N ILE A 54 -5.80 -5.64 -6.21
CA ILE A 54 -6.93 -6.57 -6.10
C ILE A 54 -8.03 -6.20 -7.06
N ALA A 55 -8.31 -4.92 -7.28
CA ALA A 55 -9.20 -4.50 -8.35
C ALA A 55 -8.73 -5.07 -9.70
N SER A 56 -7.40 -5.14 -9.93
CA SER A 56 -6.82 -5.72 -11.14
C SER A 56 -6.85 -7.26 -11.19
N LEU A 57 -6.86 -7.93 -10.03
CA LEU A 57 -6.92 -9.39 -9.93
C LEU A 57 -8.34 -9.95 -9.95
N GLY A 58 -9.35 -9.11 -9.75
CA GLY A 58 -10.75 -9.48 -9.56
C GLY A 58 -11.15 -9.42 -8.07
N SER A 59 -12.33 -8.85 -7.82
CA SER A 59 -12.92 -8.80 -6.48
C SER A 59 -13.49 -10.15 -6.06
N ASN A 60 -13.54 -10.42 -4.76
CA ASN A 60 -14.17 -11.61 -4.18
C ASN A 60 -13.63 -12.94 -4.72
N MET A 61 -12.31 -13.06 -4.86
CA MET A 61 -11.66 -14.22 -5.46
C MET A 61 -11.08 -15.17 -4.42
N LEU A 62 -11.43 -16.45 -4.54
CA LEU A 62 -10.79 -17.57 -3.86
C LEU A 62 -9.87 -18.29 -4.85
N ILE A 63 -8.67 -18.61 -4.40
CA ILE A 63 -7.66 -19.33 -5.18
C ILE A 63 -7.40 -20.68 -4.51
N ILE A 64 -7.63 -21.75 -5.25
CA ILE A 64 -7.37 -23.11 -4.80
C ILE A 64 -6.09 -23.58 -5.50
N ASN A 65 -5.07 -23.92 -4.73
CA ASN A 65 -3.82 -24.47 -5.23
C ASN A 65 -3.56 -25.84 -4.64
N ALA A 66 -2.86 -26.71 -5.37
CA ALA A 66 -2.34 -27.93 -4.81
C ALA A 66 -1.30 -27.64 -3.74
N SER A 67 -1.40 -28.29 -2.59
CA SER A 67 -0.50 -28.12 -1.45
C SER A 67 0.54 -29.25 -1.38
N ALA A 68 1.65 -28.96 -0.70
CA ALA A 68 2.63 -29.98 -0.36
C ALA A 68 2.11 -30.84 0.80
N THR A 69 1.99 -32.14 0.58
CA THR A 69 1.58 -33.07 1.63
C THR A 69 2.78 -33.83 2.21
N LYS A 70 2.67 -34.28 3.45
CA LYS A 70 3.61 -35.25 4.02
C LYS A 70 3.21 -36.66 3.54
N ASN A 71 4.18 -37.42 3.06
CA ASN A 71 3.95 -38.83 2.80
C ASN A 71 3.82 -39.65 4.13
N ALA A 72 3.42 -40.91 4.05
CA ALA A 72 3.26 -41.79 5.21
C ALA A 72 4.55 -41.92 6.06
N ALA A 73 5.71 -41.56 5.51
CA ALA A 73 7.00 -41.54 6.19
C ALA A 73 7.36 -40.16 6.80
N GLY A 74 6.43 -39.18 6.80
CA GLY A 74 6.63 -37.85 7.37
C GLY A 74 7.49 -36.89 6.54
N VAL A 75 7.92 -37.30 5.35
CA VAL A 75 8.71 -36.44 4.44
C VAL A 75 7.79 -35.53 3.66
N ARG A 76 8.03 -34.22 3.71
CA ARG A 76 7.32 -33.24 2.87
C ARG A 76 7.68 -33.44 1.41
N GLN A 77 6.67 -33.67 0.60
CA GLN A 77 6.83 -33.71 -0.85
C GLN A 77 6.52 -32.32 -1.44
N ALA A 78 7.12 -32.01 -2.59
CA ALA A 78 6.84 -30.75 -3.28
C ALA A 78 5.34 -30.65 -3.65
N ALA A 79 4.79 -29.45 -3.60
CA ALA A 79 3.40 -29.19 -3.99
C ALA A 79 3.13 -29.77 -5.38
N GLY A 80 2.04 -30.54 -5.53
CA GLY A 80 1.64 -31.14 -6.80
C GLY A 80 2.35 -32.43 -7.18
N SER A 81 3.21 -33.02 -6.31
CA SER A 81 3.93 -34.27 -6.68
C SER A 81 3.05 -35.53 -6.64
N ASN A 82 2.08 -35.62 -5.73
CA ASN A 82 1.21 -36.81 -5.59
C ASN A 82 -0.28 -36.53 -5.64
N VAL A 83 -0.72 -35.29 -5.40
CA VAL A 83 -2.13 -34.91 -5.46
C VAL A 83 -2.29 -33.73 -6.41
N ARG A 84 -3.21 -33.91 -7.34
CA ARG A 84 -3.40 -33.02 -8.47
C ARG A 84 -4.85 -32.57 -8.48
N LEU A 85 -5.06 -31.27 -8.55
CA LEU A 85 -6.38 -30.72 -8.82
C LEU A 85 -6.84 -31.16 -10.21
N LYS A 86 -8.06 -31.63 -10.31
CA LYS A 86 -8.64 -32.08 -11.59
C LYS A 86 -9.66 -31.08 -12.13
N LEU A 87 -9.91 -31.17 -13.40
CA LEU A 87 -10.97 -30.39 -14.04
C LEU A 87 -12.34 -30.66 -13.41
N ASP A 88 -12.60 -31.93 -13.06
CA ASP A 88 -13.84 -32.35 -12.39
C ASP A 88 -14.05 -31.67 -11.02
N ASP A 89 -12.98 -31.23 -10.37
CA ASP A 89 -13.09 -30.49 -9.10
C ASP A 89 -13.67 -29.09 -9.33
N ALA A 90 -13.19 -28.41 -10.37
CA ALA A 90 -13.72 -27.11 -10.78
C ALA A 90 -15.21 -27.20 -11.18
N GLU A 91 -15.57 -28.25 -11.93
CA GLU A 91 -16.97 -28.48 -12.29
C GLU A 91 -17.86 -28.78 -11.07
N ALA A 92 -17.33 -29.55 -10.11
CA ALA A 92 -18.05 -29.86 -8.90
C ALA A 92 -18.29 -28.62 -8.04
N ILE A 93 -17.31 -27.71 -7.94
CA ILE A 93 -17.45 -26.42 -7.26
C ILE A 93 -18.56 -25.61 -7.93
N LYS A 94 -18.51 -25.43 -9.24
CA LYS A 94 -19.50 -24.66 -10.01
C LYS A 94 -20.93 -25.22 -9.88
N LYS A 95 -21.07 -26.55 -9.80
CA LYS A 95 -22.41 -27.21 -9.74
C LYS A 95 -22.99 -27.27 -8.32
N LYS A 96 -22.18 -27.40 -7.28
CA LYS A 96 -22.64 -27.71 -5.92
C LYS A 96 -22.71 -26.49 -5.00
N ILE A 97 -21.92 -25.45 -5.24
CA ILE A 97 -21.86 -24.29 -4.38
C ILE A 97 -22.67 -23.15 -5.03
N LYS A 98 -23.67 -22.65 -4.33
CA LYS A 98 -24.66 -21.71 -4.91
C LYS A 98 -24.13 -20.29 -5.09
N ASP A 99 -23.30 -19.85 -4.17
CA ASP A 99 -22.80 -18.45 -4.13
C ASP A 99 -21.51 -18.26 -4.93
N VAL A 100 -21.21 -19.17 -5.84
CA VAL A 100 -20.13 -19.10 -6.80
C VAL A 100 -20.66 -18.56 -8.13
N GLU A 101 -20.07 -17.48 -8.62
CA GLU A 101 -20.46 -16.84 -9.87
C GLU A 101 -19.67 -17.41 -11.05
N TYR A 102 -18.35 -17.42 -10.96
CA TYR A 102 -17.45 -17.96 -11.99
C TYR A 102 -16.41 -18.90 -11.37
N VAL A 103 -16.03 -19.91 -12.14
CA VAL A 103 -14.96 -20.86 -11.77
C VAL A 103 -14.06 -21.04 -12.97
N SER A 104 -12.76 -20.82 -12.82
CA SER A 104 -11.79 -21.07 -13.89
C SER A 104 -10.63 -21.91 -13.40
N PRO A 105 -10.56 -23.19 -13.82
CA PRO A 105 -9.36 -24.01 -13.70
C PRO A 105 -8.27 -23.47 -14.63
N GLN A 106 -7.02 -23.54 -14.19
CA GLN A 106 -5.87 -22.98 -14.90
C GLN A 106 -4.71 -23.96 -14.93
N ALA A 107 -4.02 -23.98 -16.08
CA ALA A 107 -2.74 -24.63 -16.26
C ALA A 107 -1.74 -23.61 -16.82
N GLN A 108 -0.63 -23.38 -16.12
CA GLN A 108 0.34 -22.33 -16.45
C GLN A 108 1.75 -22.89 -16.50
N LYS A 109 2.52 -22.46 -17.51
CA LYS A 109 3.95 -22.74 -17.60
C LYS A 109 4.62 -21.75 -18.55
N LYS A 110 5.87 -21.41 -18.25
CA LYS A 110 6.67 -20.54 -19.14
C LYS A 110 7.14 -21.30 -20.37
N TYR A 111 6.95 -20.67 -21.51
CA TYR A 111 7.41 -21.17 -22.81
C TYR A 111 8.00 -20.04 -23.65
N GLN A 112 8.92 -20.43 -24.53
CA GLN A 112 9.41 -19.54 -25.56
C GLN A 112 8.39 -19.51 -26.71
N ILE A 113 7.93 -18.31 -27.03
CA ILE A 113 7.01 -18.04 -28.13
C ILE A 113 7.83 -17.52 -29.30
N VAL A 114 7.54 -17.99 -30.51
CA VAL A 114 8.31 -17.63 -31.70
C VAL A 114 7.38 -17.12 -32.80
N ASN A 115 7.75 -16.00 -33.40
CA ASN A 115 7.16 -15.45 -34.60
C ASN A 115 8.27 -15.06 -35.59
N GLY A 116 8.42 -15.84 -36.67
CA GLY A 116 9.52 -15.65 -37.64
C GLY A 116 10.89 -15.70 -36.94
N ASN A 117 11.62 -14.58 -36.95
CA ASN A 117 12.92 -14.41 -36.29
C ASN A 117 12.85 -13.86 -34.88
N GLN A 118 11.69 -13.45 -34.42
CA GLN A 118 11.48 -12.93 -33.08
C GLN A 118 11.09 -14.04 -32.11
N ASN A 119 11.59 -13.96 -30.89
CA ASN A 119 11.23 -14.89 -29.84
C ASN A 119 11.09 -14.18 -28.49
N TRP A 120 10.19 -14.65 -27.66
CA TRP A 120 9.95 -14.10 -26.33
C TRP A 120 9.58 -15.21 -25.36
N ASN A 121 10.15 -15.16 -24.12
CA ASN A 121 9.83 -16.14 -23.08
C ASN A 121 8.79 -15.55 -22.14
N THR A 122 7.60 -16.16 -22.11
CA THR A 122 6.45 -15.66 -21.37
C THR A 122 5.63 -16.77 -20.76
N ASP A 123 4.71 -16.40 -19.85
CA ASP A 123 3.76 -17.34 -19.26
C ASP A 123 2.66 -17.70 -20.25
N VAL A 124 2.53 -18.99 -20.53
CA VAL A 124 1.40 -19.56 -21.30
C VAL A 124 0.40 -20.11 -20.30
N VAL A 125 -0.81 -19.54 -20.31
CA VAL A 125 -1.89 -19.90 -19.39
C VAL A 125 -3.05 -20.51 -20.17
N GLY A 126 -3.34 -21.76 -19.87
CA GLY A 126 -4.52 -22.46 -20.34
C GLY A 126 -5.72 -22.16 -19.45
N VAL A 127 -6.81 -21.66 -20.02
CA VAL A 127 -7.99 -21.21 -19.29
C VAL A 127 -9.30 -21.56 -20.02
N ILE A 128 -10.41 -21.38 -19.32
CA ILE A 128 -11.76 -21.39 -19.89
C ILE A 128 -12.31 -19.96 -19.98
N PRO A 129 -13.41 -19.70 -20.72
CA PRO A 129 -13.94 -18.33 -20.90
C PRO A 129 -14.22 -17.56 -19.60
N ASP A 130 -14.66 -18.21 -18.54
CA ASP A 130 -14.94 -17.61 -17.23
C ASP A 130 -13.73 -16.83 -16.67
N TYR A 131 -12.50 -17.17 -17.10
CA TYR A 131 -11.27 -16.49 -16.69
C TYR A 131 -11.27 -15.00 -17.02
N MET A 132 -11.87 -14.61 -18.15
CA MET A 132 -11.98 -13.22 -18.56
C MET A 132 -12.71 -12.39 -17.51
N TYR A 133 -13.81 -12.91 -16.98
CA TYR A 133 -14.61 -12.22 -15.95
C TYR A 133 -13.89 -12.20 -14.62
N ILE A 134 -13.38 -13.36 -14.15
CA ILE A 134 -12.66 -13.46 -12.88
C ILE A 134 -11.47 -12.50 -12.79
N ARG A 135 -10.74 -12.36 -13.91
CA ARG A 135 -9.54 -11.50 -13.98
C ARG A 135 -9.84 -10.10 -14.49
N SER A 136 -11.11 -9.75 -14.73
CA SER A 136 -11.53 -8.44 -15.28
C SER A 136 -10.67 -8.06 -16.50
N LEU A 137 -10.53 -8.98 -17.46
CA LEU A 137 -9.76 -8.75 -18.69
C LEU A 137 -10.67 -8.12 -19.73
N SER A 138 -10.12 -7.17 -20.50
CA SER A 138 -10.76 -6.56 -21.67
C SER A 138 -9.96 -6.90 -22.94
N ILE A 139 -10.65 -6.96 -24.06
CA ILE A 139 -10.04 -7.20 -25.38
C ILE A 139 -9.89 -5.86 -26.10
N ALA A 140 -8.66 -5.50 -26.46
CA ALA A 140 -8.38 -4.32 -27.29
C ALA A 140 -8.68 -4.56 -28.76
N ASN A 141 -8.39 -5.77 -29.28
CA ASN A 141 -8.64 -6.12 -30.68
C ASN A 141 -8.88 -7.63 -30.82
N GLY A 142 -9.86 -8.03 -31.64
CA GLY A 142 -10.18 -9.42 -31.85
C GLY A 142 -11.22 -9.97 -30.89
N THR A 143 -11.06 -11.24 -30.49
CA THR A 143 -12.01 -11.96 -29.62
C THR A 143 -11.28 -12.74 -28.53
N PHE A 144 -11.95 -13.02 -27.42
CA PHE A 144 -11.45 -13.94 -26.40
C PHE A 144 -11.75 -15.40 -26.78
N ILE A 145 -11.17 -16.33 -26.02
CA ILE A 145 -11.39 -17.78 -26.15
C ILE A 145 -12.86 -18.08 -25.85
N THR A 146 -13.46 -18.93 -26.68
CA THR A 146 -14.86 -19.40 -26.56
C THR A 146 -14.93 -20.79 -25.95
N GLU A 147 -16.10 -21.20 -25.44
CA GLU A 147 -16.33 -22.58 -24.99
C GLU A 147 -16.06 -23.59 -26.14
N LYS A 148 -16.46 -23.26 -27.36
CA LYS A 148 -16.19 -24.07 -28.54
C LYS A 148 -14.69 -24.31 -28.76
N ASP A 149 -13.85 -23.30 -28.53
CA ASP A 149 -12.39 -23.44 -28.65
C ASP A 149 -11.83 -24.40 -27.60
N VAL A 150 -12.40 -24.40 -26.41
CA VAL A 150 -12.02 -25.33 -25.32
C VAL A 150 -12.47 -26.77 -25.70
N GLU A 151 -13.70 -26.96 -26.16
CA GLU A 151 -14.24 -28.26 -26.53
C GLU A 151 -13.50 -28.90 -27.72
N THR A 152 -13.26 -28.10 -28.75
CA THR A 152 -12.60 -28.58 -30.00
C THR A 152 -11.08 -28.64 -29.88
N ARG A 153 -10.50 -28.22 -28.72
CA ARG A 153 -9.06 -28.10 -28.55
C ARG A 153 -8.42 -27.24 -29.63
N ALA A 154 -9.04 -26.10 -29.93
CA ALA A 154 -8.60 -25.20 -30.98
C ALA A 154 -7.19 -24.63 -30.66
N ARG A 155 -6.40 -24.45 -31.73
CA ARG A 155 -5.07 -23.84 -31.65
C ARG A 155 -5.19 -22.33 -31.85
N VAL A 156 -5.82 -21.68 -30.89
CA VAL A 156 -5.99 -20.21 -30.81
C VAL A 156 -5.29 -19.65 -29.61
N ALA A 157 -4.83 -18.39 -29.70
CA ALA A 157 -4.16 -17.70 -28.64
C ALA A 157 -4.65 -16.27 -28.55
N VAL A 158 -4.80 -15.76 -27.32
CA VAL A 158 -4.96 -14.34 -27.00
C VAL A 158 -3.68 -13.90 -26.34
N ILE A 159 -3.10 -12.76 -26.76
CA ILE A 159 -1.80 -12.30 -26.29
C ILE A 159 -1.94 -10.95 -25.59
N GLY A 160 -1.12 -10.73 -24.55
CA GLY A 160 -1.01 -9.42 -23.92
C GLY A 160 -0.16 -8.45 -24.75
N THR A 161 -0.24 -7.16 -24.39
CA THR A 161 0.41 -6.08 -25.16
C THR A 161 1.93 -6.16 -25.14
N THR A 162 2.55 -6.62 -24.05
CA THR A 162 4.00 -6.83 -23.97
C THR A 162 4.47 -7.92 -24.94
N VAL A 163 3.75 -9.03 -25.02
CA VAL A 163 4.05 -10.11 -25.96
C VAL A 163 3.84 -9.65 -27.40
N ALA A 164 2.75 -8.90 -27.67
CA ALA A 164 2.46 -8.37 -29.00
C ALA A 164 3.60 -7.44 -29.45
N SER A 165 4.04 -6.50 -28.64
CA SER A 165 5.12 -5.55 -28.95
C SER A 165 6.46 -6.25 -29.20
N ASN A 166 6.81 -7.28 -28.41
CA ASN A 166 8.08 -8.00 -28.56
C ASN A 166 8.12 -8.93 -29.79
N LEU A 167 6.99 -9.51 -30.18
CA LEU A 167 6.94 -10.46 -31.29
C LEU A 167 6.53 -9.85 -32.64
N PHE A 168 5.79 -8.74 -32.64
CA PHE A 168 5.22 -8.16 -33.84
C PHE A 168 5.56 -6.68 -34.04
N GLY A 169 6.16 -6.01 -33.00
CA GLY A 169 6.41 -4.57 -33.03
C GLY A 169 5.11 -3.78 -33.14
N GLU A 170 4.98 -2.98 -34.17
CA GLU A 170 3.77 -2.18 -34.44
C GLU A 170 2.72 -2.89 -35.33
N GLU A 171 3.03 -4.09 -35.80
CA GLU A 171 2.12 -4.81 -36.67
C GLU A 171 0.96 -5.44 -35.88
N ASN A 172 -0.25 -5.42 -36.45
CA ASN A 172 -1.41 -6.10 -35.85
C ASN A 172 -1.21 -7.62 -35.86
N PRO A 173 -1.12 -8.28 -34.68
CA PRO A 173 -0.92 -9.73 -34.58
C PRO A 173 -2.19 -10.55 -34.84
N VAL A 174 -3.40 -9.96 -34.79
CA VAL A 174 -4.66 -10.71 -34.94
C VAL A 174 -4.75 -11.33 -36.32
N GLY A 175 -5.00 -12.64 -36.34
CA GLY A 175 -5.05 -13.45 -37.57
C GLY A 175 -3.71 -14.08 -37.94
N LYS A 176 -2.58 -13.64 -37.38
CA LYS A 176 -1.25 -14.22 -37.61
C LYS A 176 -1.01 -15.47 -36.77
N ASN A 177 0.03 -16.20 -37.06
CA ASN A 177 0.41 -17.41 -36.33
C ASN A 177 1.65 -17.18 -35.47
N ILE A 178 1.62 -17.68 -34.23
CA ILE A 178 2.77 -17.80 -33.34
C ILE A 178 3.05 -19.30 -33.11
N ARG A 179 4.26 -19.65 -32.72
CA ARG A 179 4.60 -21.01 -32.30
C ARG A 179 4.85 -21.07 -30.82
N ILE A 180 4.13 -21.97 -30.15
CA ILE A 180 4.26 -22.29 -28.73
C ILE A 180 4.73 -23.74 -28.65
N ASN A 181 5.90 -24.01 -28.08
CA ASN A 181 6.46 -25.36 -27.97
C ASN A 181 6.39 -26.17 -29.32
N ASN A 182 6.77 -25.54 -30.43
CA ASN A 182 6.74 -26.04 -31.80
C ASN A 182 5.35 -26.19 -32.48
N ASP A 183 4.27 -26.04 -31.73
CA ASP A 183 2.92 -26.05 -32.28
C ASP A 183 2.49 -24.66 -32.77
N PRO A 184 1.87 -24.53 -33.95
CA PRO A 184 1.34 -23.26 -34.45
C PRO A 184 0.01 -22.90 -33.76
N PHE A 185 -0.13 -21.67 -33.34
CA PHE A 185 -1.34 -21.08 -32.75
C PHE A 185 -1.72 -19.82 -33.51
N LYS A 186 -3.00 -19.69 -33.87
CA LYS A 186 -3.52 -18.47 -34.48
C LYS A 186 -3.86 -17.45 -33.39
N VAL A 187 -3.33 -16.23 -33.48
CA VAL A 187 -3.71 -15.15 -32.62
C VAL A 187 -5.12 -14.66 -32.97
N VAL A 188 -6.05 -14.76 -32.04
CA VAL A 188 -7.46 -14.36 -32.21
C VAL A 188 -7.81 -13.06 -31.51
N GLY A 189 -6.99 -12.62 -30.54
CA GLY A 189 -7.21 -11.38 -29.84
C GLY A 189 -5.96 -10.85 -29.12
N ILE A 190 -6.03 -9.57 -28.78
CA ILE A 190 -5.06 -8.86 -27.97
C ILE A 190 -5.79 -8.31 -26.74
N LEU A 191 -5.21 -8.50 -25.56
CA LEU A 191 -5.72 -7.93 -24.32
C LEU A 191 -5.51 -6.41 -24.30
N GLU A 192 -6.39 -5.70 -23.61
CA GLU A 192 -6.15 -4.33 -23.21
C GLU A 192 -5.04 -4.30 -22.16
N SER A 193 -4.15 -3.30 -22.24
CA SER A 193 -3.03 -3.18 -21.31
C SER A 193 -3.51 -2.86 -19.90
N LYS A 194 -3.04 -3.66 -18.93
CA LYS A 194 -3.19 -3.43 -17.49
C LYS A 194 -1.94 -2.82 -16.86
N GLY A 195 -0.82 -2.84 -17.59
CA GLY A 195 0.46 -2.34 -17.11
C GLY A 195 1.11 -3.22 -16.04
N GLN A 196 1.99 -2.60 -15.27
CA GLN A 196 2.67 -3.31 -14.19
C GLN A 196 1.78 -3.39 -12.94
N SER A 197 1.79 -4.56 -12.31
CA SER A 197 1.17 -4.73 -11.00
C SER A 197 1.91 -3.91 -9.94
N SER A 198 1.28 -3.68 -8.80
CA SER A 198 1.86 -2.93 -7.68
C SER A 198 3.15 -3.53 -7.11
N VAL A 199 3.45 -4.78 -7.42
CA VAL A 199 4.71 -5.46 -7.05
C VAL A 199 5.72 -5.49 -8.19
N GLY A 200 5.50 -4.68 -9.25
CA GLY A 200 6.42 -4.55 -10.39
C GLY A 200 6.35 -5.70 -11.40
N GLN A 201 5.37 -6.59 -11.28
CA GLN A 201 5.17 -7.68 -12.24
C GLN A 201 4.37 -7.15 -13.44
N ASP A 202 4.85 -7.39 -14.66
CA ASP A 202 4.14 -7.03 -15.89
C ASP A 202 2.94 -7.98 -16.08
N GLN A 203 1.72 -7.43 -16.04
CA GLN A 203 0.48 -8.19 -16.22
C GLN A 203 0.16 -8.45 -17.70
N ASP A 204 0.83 -7.74 -18.59
CA ASP A 204 0.65 -7.80 -20.03
C ASP A 204 1.60 -8.80 -20.71
N ASP A 205 2.53 -9.39 -19.94
CA ASP A 205 3.45 -10.43 -20.41
C ASP A 205 2.83 -11.84 -20.25
N ILE A 206 1.79 -12.11 -21.03
CA ILE A 206 1.00 -13.34 -20.94
C ILE A 206 0.49 -13.80 -22.33
N VAL A 207 0.42 -15.12 -22.51
CA VAL A 207 -0.28 -15.77 -23.64
C VAL A 207 -1.36 -16.67 -23.09
N ILE A 208 -2.59 -16.45 -23.50
CA ILE A 208 -3.77 -17.20 -23.06
C ILE A 208 -4.20 -18.15 -24.18
N VAL A 209 -4.42 -19.43 -23.85
CA VAL A 209 -4.84 -20.48 -24.78
C VAL A 209 -5.99 -21.30 -24.16
N PRO A 210 -6.78 -22.04 -24.95
CA PRO A 210 -7.81 -22.92 -24.40
C PRO A 210 -7.19 -23.95 -23.43
N LEU A 211 -7.81 -24.15 -22.27
CA LEU A 211 -7.30 -25.05 -21.23
C LEU A 211 -6.99 -26.46 -21.73
N THR A 212 -7.93 -27.04 -22.46
CA THR A 212 -7.79 -28.38 -22.99
C THR A 212 -6.63 -28.48 -23.98
N THR A 213 -6.40 -27.45 -24.79
CA THR A 213 -5.25 -27.37 -25.70
C THR A 213 -3.94 -27.24 -24.95
N ALA A 214 -3.91 -26.38 -23.91
CA ALA A 214 -2.75 -26.22 -23.02
C ALA A 214 -2.36 -27.55 -22.36
N MET A 215 -3.32 -28.23 -21.76
CA MET A 215 -3.08 -29.48 -21.03
C MET A 215 -2.61 -30.60 -21.94
N THR A 216 -3.27 -30.80 -23.12
CA THR A 216 -3.01 -31.95 -23.94
C THR A 216 -1.85 -31.77 -24.93
N ARG A 217 -1.65 -30.57 -25.49
CA ARG A 217 -0.65 -30.32 -26.54
C ARG A 217 0.59 -29.62 -26.07
N ILE A 218 0.44 -28.58 -25.20
CA ILE A 218 1.57 -27.76 -24.82
C ILE A 218 2.30 -28.38 -23.62
N MET A 219 1.55 -28.75 -22.56
CA MET A 219 2.11 -29.14 -21.27
C MET A 219 2.15 -30.65 -21.05
N ALA A 220 1.33 -31.42 -21.80
CA ALA A 220 1.17 -32.87 -21.64
C ALA A 220 0.86 -33.28 -20.17
N ILE A 221 -0.14 -32.63 -19.56
CA ILE A 221 -0.59 -32.85 -18.19
C ILE A 221 -2.09 -33.19 -18.15
N ASP A 222 -2.49 -33.94 -17.12
CA ASP A 222 -3.87 -34.35 -16.86
C ASP A 222 -4.50 -33.65 -15.65
N TYR A 223 -3.86 -32.60 -15.16
CA TYR A 223 -4.24 -31.86 -13.96
C TYR A 223 -4.18 -30.35 -14.19
N VAL A 224 -4.85 -29.60 -13.32
CA VAL A 224 -4.77 -28.15 -13.25
C VAL A 224 -3.93 -27.73 -12.05
N GLN A 225 -3.23 -26.61 -12.17
CA GLN A 225 -2.35 -26.13 -11.10
C GLN A 225 -3.10 -25.25 -10.12
N GLN A 226 -4.14 -24.57 -10.62
CA GLN A 226 -4.93 -23.62 -9.85
C GLN A 226 -6.38 -23.66 -10.30
N ILE A 227 -7.30 -23.44 -9.36
CA ILE A 227 -8.71 -23.16 -9.65
C ILE A 227 -9.02 -21.81 -9.03
N SER A 228 -9.40 -20.83 -9.85
CA SER A 228 -9.89 -19.54 -9.40
C SER A 228 -11.40 -19.55 -9.33
N VAL A 229 -11.95 -19.08 -8.23
CA VAL A 229 -13.38 -19.01 -7.96
C VAL A 229 -13.76 -17.58 -7.61
N GLN A 230 -14.72 -17.03 -8.31
CA GLN A 230 -15.32 -15.74 -7.98
C GLN A 230 -16.62 -15.97 -7.22
N VAL A 231 -16.72 -15.34 -6.05
CA VAL A 231 -17.89 -15.39 -5.17
C VAL A 231 -18.78 -14.18 -5.45
N THR A 232 -20.08 -14.36 -5.36
CA THR A 232 -21.10 -13.31 -5.68
C THR A 232 -20.94 -12.05 -4.82
N SER A 233 -20.49 -12.18 -3.55
CA SER A 233 -20.32 -11.04 -2.64
C SER A 233 -19.26 -11.30 -1.58
N ALA A 234 -18.67 -10.23 -1.04
CA ALA A 234 -17.59 -10.30 -0.04
C ALA A 234 -18.03 -10.95 1.28
N ASP A 235 -19.25 -10.71 1.71
CA ASP A 235 -19.81 -11.26 2.95
C ASP A 235 -19.98 -12.78 2.94
N LYS A 236 -19.97 -13.40 1.76
CA LYS A 236 -20.09 -14.85 1.57
C LYS A 236 -18.76 -15.57 1.40
N MET A 237 -17.65 -14.84 1.34
CA MET A 237 -16.34 -15.40 1.06
C MET A 237 -15.95 -16.51 2.04
N ASP A 238 -16.13 -16.29 3.34
CA ASP A 238 -15.75 -17.28 4.36
C ASP A 238 -16.65 -18.52 4.34
N SER A 239 -17.97 -18.35 4.10
CA SER A 239 -18.88 -19.48 3.98
C SER A 239 -18.61 -20.31 2.75
N VAL A 240 -18.37 -19.67 1.61
CA VAL A 240 -18.01 -20.35 0.35
C VAL A 240 -16.65 -21.03 0.47
N GLN A 241 -15.67 -20.40 1.13
CA GLN A 241 -14.38 -21.03 1.40
C GLN A 241 -14.55 -22.34 2.17
N ALA A 242 -15.31 -22.31 3.28
CA ALA A 242 -15.58 -23.50 4.08
C ALA A 242 -16.33 -24.59 3.29
N GLU A 243 -17.28 -24.21 2.45
CA GLU A 243 -17.98 -25.16 1.56
C GLU A 243 -17.04 -25.78 0.52
N ILE A 244 -16.14 -24.99 -0.08
CA ILE A 244 -15.11 -25.49 -1.01
C ILE A 244 -14.19 -26.47 -0.29
N GLU A 245 -13.67 -26.10 0.88
CA GLU A 245 -12.79 -26.97 1.68
C GLU A 245 -13.47 -28.29 1.99
N ASN A 246 -14.71 -28.27 2.46
CA ASN A 246 -15.47 -29.48 2.75
C ASN A 246 -15.71 -30.33 1.49
N LEU A 247 -16.08 -29.71 0.37
CA LEU A 247 -16.30 -30.39 -0.90
C LEU A 247 -15.02 -31.05 -1.41
N MET A 248 -13.89 -30.33 -1.35
CA MET A 248 -12.58 -30.84 -1.78
C MET A 248 -12.10 -31.98 -0.89
N ARG A 249 -12.24 -31.88 0.44
CA ARG A 249 -11.92 -32.97 1.38
C ARG A 249 -12.73 -34.25 1.07
N GLN A 250 -14.01 -34.12 0.78
CA GLN A 250 -14.87 -35.25 0.39
C GLN A 250 -14.41 -35.87 -0.93
N ARG A 251 -14.09 -35.06 -1.94
CA ARG A 251 -13.67 -35.54 -3.27
C ARG A 251 -12.30 -36.21 -3.24
N HIS A 252 -11.36 -35.64 -2.47
CA HIS A 252 -10.01 -36.17 -2.31
C HIS A 252 -9.93 -37.27 -1.24
N LYS A 253 -11.07 -37.62 -0.61
CA LYS A 253 -11.18 -38.68 0.42
C LYS A 253 -10.24 -38.42 1.63
N ILE A 254 -10.10 -37.17 2.00
CA ILE A 254 -9.32 -36.76 3.17
C ILE A 254 -10.19 -36.95 4.40
N THR A 255 -9.81 -37.87 5.30
CA THR A 255 -10.57 -38.21 6.50
C THR A 255 -9.79 -37.89 7.77
N GLY A 256 -10.50 -37.43 8.80
CA GLY A 256 -9.90 -37.11 10.09
C GLY A 256 -8.93 -35.95 10.06
N ASP A 257 -7.85 -36.02 10.84
CA ASP A 257 -6.85 -34.96 11.00
C ASP A 257 -5.75 -34.97 9.93
N LYS A 258 -5.97 -35.63 8.79
CA LYS A 258 -5.01 -35.57 7.69
C LYS A 258 -4.90 -34.17 7.11
N GLU A 259 -3.64 -33.75 6.87
CA GLU A 259 -3.36 -32.47 6.21
C GLU A 259 -4.03 -32.44 4.82
N ASP A 260 -4.59 -31.28 4.47
CA ASP A 260 -5.20 -31.08 3.17
C ASP A 260 -4.11 -31.03 2.07
N ASP A 261 -4.42 -31.66 0.95
CA ASP A 261 -3.57 -31.71 -0.25
C ASP A 261 -3.78 -30.49 -1.18
N PHE A 262 -4.63 -29.58 -0.73
CA PHE A 262 -4.92 -28.30 -1.36
C PHE A 262 -4.91 -27.17 -0.32
N THR A 263 -4.82 -25.94 -0.80
CA THR A 263 -5.01 -24.73 0.01
C THR A 263 -6.01 -23.82 -0.69
N VAL A 264 -6.99 -23.33 0.06
CA VAL A 264 -7.91 -22.30 -0.40
C VAL A 264 -7.42 -20.97 0.18
N ARG A 265 -7.05 -20.03 -0.68
CA ARG A 265 -6.59 -18.69 -0.30
C ARG A 265 -7.69 -17.68 -0.60
N ASN A 266 -8.11 -16.99 0.42
CA ASN A 266 -9.01 -15.85 0.29
C ASN A 266 -8.18 -14.59 0.05
N LEU A 267 -8.30 -14.01 -1.13
CA LEU A 267 -7.56 -12.80 -1.49
C LEU A 267 -8.02 -11.60 -0.65
N THR A 268 -9.30 -11.54 -0.31
CA THR A 268 -9.86 -10.48 0.54
C THR A 268 -9.28 -10.53 1.95
N SER A 269 -9.13 -11.70 2.56
CA SER A 269 -8.55 -11.83 3.91
C SER A 269 -7.05 -11.48 3.95
N ILE A 270 -6.32 -11.72 2.86
CA ILE A 270 -4.93 -11.26 2.72
C ILE A 270 -4.88 -9.73 2.74
N MET A 271 -5.83 -9.07 2.05
CA MET A 271 -5.94 -7.61 2.07
C MET A 271 -6.27 -7.06 3.44
N GLU A 272 -7.27 -7.63 4.10
CA GLU A 272 -7.67 -7.21 5.44
C GLU A 272 -6.49 -7.30 6.40
N THR A 273 -5.70 -8.36 6.30
CA THR A 273 -4.47 -8.54 7.09
C THR A 273 -3.43 -7.46 6.75
N MET A 274 -3.21 -7.17 5.48
CA MET A 274 -2.28 -6.12 5.05
C MET A 274 -2.76 -4.73 5.47
N THR A 275 -4.05 -4.45 5.32
CA THR A 275 -4.67 -3.18 5.74
C THR A 275 -4.60 -3.02 7.27
N SER A 276 -4.89 -4.08 8.03
CA SER A 276 -4.77 -4.09 9.49
C SER A 276 -3.32 -3.85 9.92
N THR A 277 -2.37 -4.53 9.30
CA THR A 277 -0.93 -4.33 9.57
C THR A 277 -0.50 -2.89 9.24
N SER A 278 -0.92 -2.35 8.12
CA SER A 278 -0.63 -0.96 7.74
C SER A 278 -1.24 0.05 8.72
N THR A 279 -2.48 -0.20 9.17
CA THR A 279 -3.14 0.62 10.20
C THR A 279 -2.38 0.56 11.52
N MET A 280 -1.95 -0.62 11.96
CA MET A 280 -1.17 -0.80 13.18
C MET A 280 0.16 -0.04 13.11
N LEU A 281 0.87 -0.12 12.00
CA LEU A 281 2.10 0.65 11.76
C LEU A 281 1.84 2.16 11.79
N THR A 282 0.75 2.61 11.17
CA THR A 282 0.37 4.03 11.19
C THR A 282 0.07 4.54 12.59
N ILE A 283 -0.64 3.76 13.42
CA ILE A 283 -0.92 4.10 14.83
C ILE A 283 0.39 4.14 15.64
N LEU A 284 1.27 3.16 15.47
CA LEU A 284 2.56 3.11 16.16
C LEU A 284 3.41 4.33 15.84
N LEU A 285 3.55 4.67 14.57
CA LEU A 285 4.33 5.82 14.11
C LEU A 285 3.69 7.14 14.53
N GLY A 286 2.37 7.23 14.45
CA GLY A 286 1.61 8.38 14.96
C GLY A 286 1.81 8.58 16.48
N SER A 287 1.89 7.49 17.24
CA SER A 287 2.18 7.53 18.67
C SER A 287 3.59 8.06 18.95
N VAL A 288 4.60 7.58 18.23
CA VAL A 288 6.00 8.07 18.34
C VAL A 288 6.09 9.54 17.98
N ALA A 289 5.40 9.96 16.91
CA ALA A 289 5.35 11.35 16.52
C ALA A 289 4.64 12.23 17.56
N GLY A 290 3.55 11.75 18.15
CA GLY A 290 2.84 12.42 19.23
C GLY A 290 3.74 12.63 20.47
N ILE A 291 4.48 11.59 20.87
CA ILE A 291 5.45 11.69 21.97
C ILE A 291 6.55 12.70 21.62
N SER A 292 7.09 12.66 20.41
CA SER A 292 8.11 13.60 19.95
C SER A 292 7.63 15.05 19.98
N LEU A 293 6.38 15.29 19.56
CA LEU A 293 5.76 16.60 19.63
C LEU A 293 5.53 17.06 21.08
N LEU A 294 5.15 16.18 22.00
CA LEU A 294 5.03 16.49 23.42
C LEU A 294 6.38 16.88 24.02
N VAL A 295 7.45 16.12 23.70
CA VAL A 295 8.81 16.45 24.14
C VAL A 295 9.26 17.80 23.57
N GLY A 296 8.98 18.07 22.30
CA GLY A 296 9.21 19.37 21.66
C GLY A 296 8.43 20.50 22.35
N GLY A 297 7.17 20.27 22.71
CA GLY A 297 6.33 21.21 23.45
C GLY A 297 6.87 21.53 24.86
N ILE A 298 7.31 20.53 25.63
CA ILE A 298 7.99 20.70 26.89
C ILE A 298 9.27 21.54 26.72
N GLY A 299 9.98 21.29 25.61
CA GLY A 299 11.14 22.10 25.26
C GLY A 299 10.80 23.58 25.03
N ILE A 300 9.70 23.88 24.31
CA ILE A 300 9.21 25.25 24.13
C ILE A 300 8.89 25.86 25.49
N MET A 301 8.17 25.17 26.37
CA MET A 301 7.84 25.62 27.69
C MET A 301 9.12 25.99 28.48
N ASN A 302 10.15 25.16 28.45
CA ASN A 302 11.40 25.40 29.15
C ASN A 302 12.15 26.62 28.59
N ILE A 303 12.22 26.79 27.26
CA ILE A 303 12.83 27.99 26.66
C ILE A 303 12.09 29.25 27.09
N MET A 304 10.77 29.21 26.97
CA MET A 304 9.93 30.35 27.33
C MET A 304 10.04 30.70 28.81
N MET A 305 10.15 29.71 29.71
CA MET A 305 10.36 29.93 31.13
C MET A 305 11.68 30.64 31.41
N VAL A 306 12.75 30.21 30.75
CA VAL A 306 14.07 30.88 30.86
C VAL A 306 14.00 32.30 30.28
N SER A 307 13.38 32.47 29.12
CA SER A 307 13.18 33.79 28.49
C SER A 307 12.41 34.75 29.40
N VAL A 308 11.37 34.27 30.08
CA VAL A 308 10.65 35.07 31.09
C VAL A 308 11.55 35.48 32.25
N THR A 309 12.39 34.57 32.75
CA THR A 309 13.31 34.86 33.86
C THR A 309 14.40 35.85 33.45
N GLU A 310 15.02 35.65 32.27
CA GLU A 310 16.04 36.56 31.73
C GLU A 310 15.49 37.97 31.45
N ARG A 311 14.20 38.08 31.12
CA ARG A 311 13.52 39.35 30.79
C ARG A 311 12.64 39.89 31.94
N THR A 312 12.79 39.40 33.16
CA THR A 312 11.94 39.79 34.29
C THR A 312 11.94 41.29 34.49
N ARG A 313 13.10 41.96 34.45
CA ARG A 313 13.23 43.41 34.60
C ARG A 313 12.58 44.19 33.46
N GLU A 314 12.71 43.72 32.23
CA GLU A 314 12.08 44.31 31.05
C GLU A 314 10.55 44.24 31.15
N ILE A 315 10.00 43.12 31.60
CA ILE A 315 8.56 42.92 31.83
C ILE A 315 8.10 43.91 32.95
N GLY A 316 8.89 44.04 34.01
CA GLY A 316 8.63 44.99 35.08
C GLY A 316 8.53 46.45 34.61
N ILE A 317 9.48 46.90 33.78
CA ILE A 317 9.45 48.24 33.16
C ILE A 317 8.21 48.43 32.32
N ARG A 318 7.85 47.47 31.44
CA ARG A 318 6.63 47.56 30.61
C ARG A 318 5.37 47.67 31.46
N LYS A 319 5.27 46.89 32.52
CA LYS A 319 4.12 46.96 33.45
C LYS A 319 4.06 48.26 34.22
N ALA A 320 5.20 48.80 34.64
CA ALA A 320 5.27 50.11 35.30
C ALA A 320 4.85 51.25 34.35
N LEU A 321 5.08 51.08 33.03
CA LEU A 321 4.62 52.00 31.98
C LEU A 321 3.16 51.78 31.56
N GLY A 322 2.41 50.87 32.21
CA GLY A 322 0.99 50.64 31.99
C GLY A 322 0.63 49.47 31.09
N ALA A 323 1.56 48.56 30.80
CA ALA A 323 1.21 47.34 30.06
C ALA A 323 0.27 46.45 30.87
N THR A 324 -0.86 46.07 30.27
CA THR A 324 -1.87 45.18 30.89
C THR A 324 -1.43 43.73 30.91
N TYR A 325 -2.06 42.92 31.77
CA TYR A 325 -1.88 41.47 31.83
C TYR A 325 -2.00 40.83 30.43
N ASN A 326 -3.03 41.21 29.67
CA ASN A 326 -3.28 40.67 28.34
C ASN A 326 -2.17 41.05 27.34
N ASN A 327 -1.61 42.25 27.43
CA ASN A 327 -0.53 42.69 26.53
C ASN A 327 0.72 41.80 26.70
N ILE A 328 1.13 41.55 27.93
CA ILE A 328 2.28 40.68 28.25
C ILE A 328 1.96 39.22 27.84
N MET A 329 0.77 38.74 28.18
CA MET A 329 0.35 37.38 27.85
C MET A 329 0.36 37.13 26.36
N PHE A 330 -0.27 37.99 25.55
CA PHE A 330 -0.32 37.87 24.09
C PHE A 330 1.07 37.95 23.45
N GLN A 331 1.94 38.80 23.98
CA GLN A 331 3.31 38.90 23.49
C GLN A 331 4.04 37.55 23.59
N PHE A 332 4.05 36.90 24.75
CA PHE A 332 4.71 35.62 24.95
C PHE A 332 4.00 34.46 24.23
N LEU A 333 2.67 34.50 24.06
CA LEU A 333 1.93 33.53 23.24
C LEU A 333 2.32 33.62 21.78
N ILE A 334 2.43 34.84 21.24
CA ILE A 334 2.87 35.04 19.84
C ILE A 334 4.31 34.52 19.67
N GLU A 335 5.19 34.73 20.65
CA GLU A 335 6.55 34.19 20.62
C GLU A 335 6.56 32.66 20.57
N ALA A 336 5.75 32.00 21.42
CA ALA A 336 5.63 30.54 21.42
C ALA A 336 5.06 29.98 20.07
N VAL A 337 4.01 30.61 19.55
CA VAL A 337 3.41 30.25 18.26
C VAL A 337 4.41 30.44 17.13
N PHE A 338 5.20 31.49 17.15
CA PHE A 338 6.21 31.78 16.13
C PHE A 338 7.31 30.70 16.10
N VAL A 339 7.76 30.23 17.28
CA VAL A 339 8.68 29.08 17.38
C VAL A 339 8.05 27.82 16.77
N GLY A 340 6.76 27.58 17.05
CA GLY A 340 6.02 26.45 16.48
C GLY A 340 5.85 26.51 14.96
N ILE A 341 5.60 27.72 14.43
CA ILE A 341 5.50 27.93 12.98
C ILE A 341 6.84 27.64 12.29
N ILE A 342 7.94 28.20 12.82
CA ILE A 342 9.28 28.00 12.23
C ILE A 342 9.66 26.51 12.34
N GLY A 343 9.51 25.91 13.51
CA GLY A 343 9.80 24.48 13.71
C GLY A 343 8.95 23.59 12.83
N GLY A 344 7.66 23.91 12.67
CA GLY A 344 6.72 23.22 11.80
C GLY A 344 7.12 23.33 10.32
N LEU A 345 7.43 24.53 9.83
CA LEU A 345 7.87 24.73 8.43
C LEU A 345 9.17 24.00 8.10
N ILE A 346 10.14 24.05 9.01
CA ILE A 346 11.41 23.32 8.87
C ILE A 346 11.12 21.80 8.90
N GLY A 347 10.25 21.35 9.82
CA GLY A 347 9.84 19.96 9.94
C GLY A 347 9.19 19.43 8.64
N VAL A 348 8.26 20.19 8.07
CA VAL A 348 7.66 19.90 6.76
C VAL A 348 8.74 19.84 5.67
N GLY A 349 9.62 20.82 5.60
CA GLY A 349 10.69 20.85 4.61
C GLY A 349 11.63 19.64 4.70
N VAL A 350 12.04 19.29 5.92
CA VAL A 350 12.88 18.10 6.17
C VAL A 350 12.09 16.81 5.87
N GLY A 351 10.84 16.73 6.29
CA GLY A 351 9.95 15.60 6.02
C GLY A 351 9.79 15.34 4.52
N VAL A 352 9.41 16.36 3.75
CA VAL A 352 9.27 16.27 2.28
C VAL A 352 10.62 15.95 1.62
N GLY A 353 11.72 16.56 2.06
CA GLY A 353 13.05 16.33 1.51
C GLY A 353 13.54 14.88 1.72
N LEU A 354 13.42 14.34 2.93
CA LEU A 354 13.72 12.93 3.21
C LEU A 354 12.78 12.01 2.41
N ALA A 355 11.54 12.42 2.30
CA ALA A 355 10.53 11.72 1.55
C ALA A 355 10.89 11.56 0.07
N THR A 356 11.28 12.61 -0.61
CA THR A 356 11.70 12.58 -2.02
C THR A 356 13.01 11.82 -2.20
N ALA A 357 13.96 11.96 -1.29
CA ALA A 357 15.23 11.23 -1.33
C ALA A 357 15.01 9.71 -1.26
N ILE A 358 14.19 9.22 -0.30
CA ILE A 358 13.88 7.78 -0.19
C ILE A 358 13.12 7.27 -1.42
N ALA A 359 12.25 8.09 -2.05
CA ALA A 359 11.57 7.71 -3.31
C ALA A 359 12.56 7.49 -4.44
N GLN A 360 13.51 8.40 -4.56
CA GLN A 360 14.46 8.40 -5.65
C GLN A 360 15.49 7.26 -5.53
N PHE A 361 15.94 6.95 -4.30
CA PHE A 361 16.91 5.88 -4.05
C PHE A 361 16.27 4.52 -3.78
N GLY A 362 15.02 4.46 -3.31
CA GLY A 362 14.34 3.22 -2.90
C GLY A 362 13.39 2.62 -3.94
N GLY A 363 13.16 3.30 -5.08
CA GLY A 363 12.27 2.79 -6.14
C GLY A 363 10.78 2.72 -5.75
N PHE A 364 10.38 3.34 -4.63
CA PHE A 364 8.98 3.35 -4.20
C PHE A 364 8.22 4.54 -4.80
N THR A 365 7.04 4.28 -5.35
CA THR A 365 6.12 5.34 -5.76
C THR A 365 5.50 5.99 -4.53
N THR A 366 5.79 7.27 -4.30
CA THR A 366 5.24 7.99 -3.17
C THR A 366 4.28 9.07 -3.64
N VAL A 367 3.07 9.04 -3.10
CA VAL A 367 2.07 10.07 -3.35
C VAL A 367 2.14 11.08 -2.19
N ILE A 368 2.60 12.30 -2.50
CA ILE A 368 2.59 13.40 -1.51
C ILE A 368 1.17 13.98 -1.49
N THR A 369 0.46 13.80 -0.39
CA THR A 369 -0.86 14.40 -0.16
C THR A 369 -0.73 15.64 0.73
N ILE A 370 -1.51 16.67 0.45
CA ILE A 370 -1.48 17.95 1.18
C ILE A 370 -2.12 17.83 2.57
N GLU A 371 -3.08 16.92 2.74
CA GLU A 371 -3.82 16.76 4.01
C GLU A 371 -2.94 16.47 5.23
N PRO A 372 -2.02 15.49 5.23
CA PRO A 372 -1.12 15.23 6.37
C PRO A 372 -0.23 16.43 6.70
N ILE A 373 0.23 17.16 5.67
CA ILE A 373 1.07 18.36 5.83
C ILE A 373 0.32 19.43 6.64
N ILE A 374 -0.92 19.70 6.28
CA ILE A 374 -1.74 20.70 6.99
C ILE A 374 -2.01 20.24 8.43
N ILE A 375 -2.35 18.96 8.61
CA ILE A 375 -2.66 18.40 9.94
C ILE A 375 -1.45 18.48 10.87
N SER A 376 -0.27 18.04 10.41
CA SER A 376 0.97 18.07 11.22
C SER A 376 1.40 19.49 11.56
N PHE A 377 1.29 20.41 10.61
CA PHE A 377 1.57 21.83 10.83
C PHE A 377 0.61 22.45 11.87
N MET A 378 -0.69 22.22 11.72
CA MET A 378 -1.70 22.69 12.69
C MET A 378 -1.48 22.10 14.08
N PHE A 379 -1.08 20.84 14.17
CA PHE A 379 -0.75 20.19 15.43
C PHE A 379 0.49 20.81 16.09
N SER A 380 1.53 21.13 15.30
CA SER A 380 2.73 21.83 15.78
C SER A 380 2.39 23.19 16.39
N VAL A 381 1.57 23.99 15.70
CA VAL A 381 1.11 25.30 16.20
C VAL A 381 0.25 25.14 17.45
N GLY A 382 -0.66 24.16 17.48
CA GLY A 382 -1.52 23.87 18.63
C GLY A 382 -0.73 23.48 19.88
N ILE A 383 0.27 22.61 19.72
CA ILE A 383 1.17 22.21 20.82
C ILE A 383 2.00 23.40 21.32
N SER A 384 2.52 24.22 20.42
CA SER A 384 3.30 25.39 20.78
C SER A 384 2.45 26.42 21.56
N LEU A 385 1.20 26.59 21.16
CA LEU A 385 0.25 27.41 21.88
C LEU A 385 -0.04 26.85 23.28
N PHE A 386 -0.32 25.55 23.38
CA PHE A 386 -0.65 24.89 24.65
C PHE A 386 0.49 25.01 25.67
N PHE A 387 1.70 24.63 25.27
CA PHE A 387 2.87 24.72 26.17
C PHE A 387 3.38 26.14 26.38
N GLY A 388 3.02 27.09 25.50
CA GLY A 388 3.31 28.53 25.65
C GLY A 388 2.41 29.25 26.69
N ILE A 389 1.20 28.71 26.97
CA ILE A 389 0.26 29.35 27.91
C ILE A 389 0.84 29.50 29.31
N TYR A 390 1.47 28.47 29.84
CA TYR A 390 1.98 28.49 31.22
C TYR A 390 3.07 29.57 31.44
N PRO A 391 4.15 29.62 30.60
CA PRO A 391 5.15 30.69 30.71
C PRO A 391 4.56 32.09 30.50
N ALA A 392 3.68 32.25 29.50
CA ALA A 392 3.03 33.52 29.20
C ALA A 392 2.20 34.04 30.39
N ARG A 393 1.44 33.13 31.04
CA ARG A 393 0.71 33.46 32.28
C ARG A 393 1.63 33.85 33.41
N LYS A 394 2.77 33.18 33.58
CA LYS A 394 3.75 33.49 34.62
C LYS A 394 4.35 34.88 34.40
N ALA A 395 4.75 35.20 33.17
CA ALA A 395 5.22 36.51 32.76
C ALA A 395 4.19 37.62 33.05
N ALA A 396 2.93 37.38 32.66
CA ALA A 396 1.84 38.33 32.82
C ALA A 396 1.46 38.58 34.29
N LYS A 397 1.75 37.65 35.21
CA LYS A 397 1.46 37.78 36.65
C LYS A 397 2.59 38.40 37.48
N LEU A 398 3.77 38.67 36.90
CA LEU A 398 4.89 39.31 37.64
C LEU A 398 4.46 40.64 38.23
N ASP A 399 4.83 40.85 39.50
CA ASP A 399 4.66 42.15 40.16
C ASP A 399 5.72 43.13 39.63
N PRO A 400 5.34 44.36 39.20
CA PRO A 400 6.30 45.33 38.68
C PRO A 400 7.39 45.71 39.69
N ILE A 401 7.06 45.77 40.99
CA ILE A 401 8.00 46.16 42.03
C ILE A 401 9.03 45.06 42.29
N GLU A 402 8.57 43.82 42.37
CA GLU A 402 9.45 42.66 42.53
C GLU A 402 10.31 42.44 41.28
N ALA A 403 9.72 42.60 40.07
CA ALA A 403 10.42 42.44 38.81
C ALA A 403 11.54 43.49 38.60
N LEU A 404 11.39 44.72 39.12
CA LEU A 404 12.42 45.77 39.07
C LEU A 404 13.55 45.57 40.05
N ARG A 405 13.31 44.81 41.14
CA ARG A 405 14.32 44.45 42.16
C ARG A 405 15.15 43.21 41.81
N TYR A 406 14.76 42.52 40.75
CA TYR A 406 15.46 41.31 40.29
C TYR A 406 16.78 41.71 39.63
N GLU A 407 17.90 41.27 40.23
CA GLU A 407 19.26 41.42 39.67
C GLU A 407 19.60 40.35 38.66
#